data_21207cc7afdd112caf26182da9132b23
#
_entry.id   21207cc7afdd112caf26182da9132b23
#
_cell.length_a   1.000
_cell.length_b   1.000
_cell.length_c   1.000
_cell.angle_alpha   90.00
_cell.angle_beta   90.00
_cell.angle_gamma   90.00
#
_symmetry.space_group_name_H-M   'P 1'
#
loop_
_entity.id
_entity.type
_entity.pdbx_description
1 polymer ?
#
loop_
_entity_poly.entity_id
_entity_poly.type
_entity_poly.pdbx_seq_one_letter_code
_entity_poly.pdbx_strand_id
1 'polypeptide(L)'
;MEMFKSFIGAMAYASLGFSFAAAYLKINKIWKRKHILEVANSVSIVGNVVDIIPLTFFALNFLLAAQWQGLIDSVLWIVAGVLTVMIGSGLWVQENRHKTFWRRVSEALKLEKSEVGHLATTFFRPSGAEIILEILARFAYIDKELVEQEKELIQTFADNWRIQIDWEAHQELAKLDDTVGLARTRDTVEQYLKTSPPVEQVAQLIDVLQALVKADDHVSSEEELIFDEVGSFLRSYVDDTEDAASYKVIIAPQNREQDTAVATLLPDAQKISIAGGTGYTVGSYYSRNFAQVICDQYRELGFFTIDLDER
;
A
#
# COMPACT_ATOMS: atom_id res chain seq x y z
N MET A 1 -51.50 -20.09 -0.37
CA MET A 1 -51.02 -18.82 0.22
C MET A 1 -50.37 -19.04 1.58
N GLU A 2 -50.98 -19.80 2.49
CA GLU A 2 -50.43 -20.11 3.83
C GLU A 2 -49.06 -20.84 3.79
N MET A 3 -48.92 -21.83 2.91
CA MET A 3 -47.64 -22.56 2.75
C MET A 3 -46.51 -21.66 2.29
N PHE A 4 -46.79 -20.69 1.41
CA PHE A 4 -45.80 -19.72 0.95
C PHE A 4 -45.39 -18.75 2.06
N LYS A 5 -46.37 -18.27 2.90
CA LYS A 5 -46.04 -17.45 4.08
C LYS A 5 -45.18 -18.19 5.08
N SER A 6 -45.53 -19.46 5.36
CA SER A 6 -44.74 -20.33 6.26
C SER A 6 -43.31 -20.54 5.74
N PHE A 7 -43.17 -20.74 4.43
CA PHE A 7 -41.87 -20.88 3.78
C PHE A 7 -41.00 -19.60 3.92
N ILE A 8 -41.58 -18.43 3.61
CA ILE A 8 -40.85 -17.14 3.74
C ILE A 8 -40.52 -16.89 5.22
N GLY A 9 -41.37 -17.18 6.16
CA GLY A 9 -41.10 -17.10 7.60
C GLY A 9 -39.89 -17.97 8.00
N ALA A 10 -39.90 -19.23 7.57
CA ALA A 10 -38.78 -20.15 7.82
C ALA A 10 -37.49 -19.65 7.23
N MET A 11 -37.48 -19.12 6.00
CA MET A 11 -36.32 -18.52 5.35
C MET A 11 -35.84 -17.28 6.09
N ALA A 12 -36.72 -16.42 6.61
CA ALA A 12 -36.33 -15.26 7.41
C ALA A 12 -35.58 -15.69 8.67
N TYR A 13 -36.07 -16.69 9.40
CA TYR A 13 -35.33 -17.20 10.57
C TYR A 13 -34.02 -17.93 10.20
N ALA A 14 -34.01 -18.75 9.16
CA ALA A 14 -32.79 -19.40 8.69
C ALA A 14 -31.72 -18.40 8.27
N SER A 15 -32.15 -17.25 7.73
CA SER A 15 -31.23 -16.20 7.29
C SER A 15 -30.56 -15.43 8.44
N LEU A 16 -30.99 -15.58 9.70
CA LEU A 16 -30.32 -14.96 10.86
C LEU A 16 -28.85 -15.37 10.98
N GLY A 17 -28.48 -16.57 10.51
CA GLY A 17 -27.08 -16.98 10.44
C GLY A 17 -26.21 -16.02 9.62
N PHE A 18 -26.75 -15.42 8.57
CA PHE A 18 -26.04 -14.41 7.78
C PHE A 18 -25.82 -13.10 8.57
N SER A 19 -26.74 -12.70 9.45
CA SER A 19 -26.54 -11.53 10.31
C SER A 19 -25.39 -11.74 11.29
N PHE A 20 -25.22 -12.94 11.84
CA PHE A 20 -24.04 -13.25 12.68
C PHE A 20 -22.74 -13.23 11.87
N ALA A 21 -22.75 -13.81 10.67
CA ALA A 21 -21.58 -13.73 9.78
C ALA A 21 -21.26 -12.27 9.39
N ALA A 22 -22.28 -11.47 9.09
CA ALA A 22 -22.13 -10.05 8.79
C ALA A 22 -21.56 -9.27 9.98
N ALA A 23 -22.04 -9.51 11.19
CA ALA A 23 -21.53 -8.90 12.41
C ALA A 23 -20.06 -9.26 12.64
N TYR A 24 -19.70 -10.55 12.46
CA TYR A 24 -18.31 -10.99 12.57
C TYR A 24 -17.40 -10.28 11.55
N LEU A 25 -17.80 -10.20 10.28
CA LEU A 25 -17.04 -9.52 9.24
C LEU A 25 -16.85 -8.02 9.55
N LYS A 26 -17.90 -7.34 10.02
CA LYS A 26 -17.85 -5.94 10.43
C LYS A 26 -16.86 -5.72 11.58
N ILE A 27 -16.95 -6.54 12.62
CA ILE A 27 -16.06 -6.47 13.80
C ILE A 27 -14.62 -6.78 13.40
N ASN A 28 -14.38 -7.86 12.66
CA ASN A 28 -13.05 -8.26 12.23
C ASN A 28 -12.36 -7.17 11.39
N LYS A 29 -13.10 -6.50 10.50
CA LYS A 29 -12.57 -5.41 9.72
C LYS A 29 -12.17 -4.20 10.58
N ILE A 30 -12.98 -3.84 11.57
CA ILE A 30 -12.67 -2.75 12.52
C ILE A 30 -11.39 -3.09 13.29
N TRP A 31 -11.24 -4.34 13.74
CA TRP A 31 -10.05 -4.78 14.49
C TRP A 31 -8.78 -4.76 13.64
N LYS A 32 -8.83 -5.31 12.43
CA LYS A 32 -7.69 -5.36 11.51
C LYS A 32 -7.22 -3.97 11.04
N ARG A 33 -8.12 -2.97 11.03
CA ARG A 33 -7.84 -1.62 10.51
C ARG A 33 -7.78 -0.53 11.59
N LYS A 34 -7.57 -0.90 12.84
CA LYS A 34 -7.50 0.02 14.00
C LYS A 34 -6.50 1.18 13.83
N HIS A 35 -5.52 1.04 12.96
CA HIS A 35 -4.46 2.02 12.73
C HIS A 35 -4.61 2.82 11.42
N ILE A 36 -5.66 2.59 10.63
CA ILE A 36 -5.88 3.30 9.37
C ILE A 36 -6.87 4.44 9.63
N LEU A 37 -6.40 5.68 9.44
CA LEU A 37 -7.14 6.91 9.73
C LEU A 37 -8.33 7.19 8.78
N GLU A 38 -8.50 6.48 7.69
CA GLU A 38 -9.58 6.70 6.72
C GLU A 38 -10.87 5.97 7.12
N VAL A 39 -11.91 6.74 7.44
CA VAL A 39 -13.25 6.24 7.82
C VAL A 39 -13.86 5.33 6.74
N ALA A 40 -13.66 5.64 5.47
CA ALA A 40 -14.14 4.83 4.35
C ALA A 40 -13.56 3.40 4.35
N ASN A 41 -12.30 3.25 4.76
CA ASN A 41 -11.63 1.96 4.82
C ASN A 41 -11.99 1.11 6.06
N SER A 42 -12.64 1.68 7.06
CA SER A 42 -13.08 0.96 8.27
C SER A 42 -14.44 0.28 8.13
N VAL A 43 -15.19 0.57 7.05
CA VAL A 43 -16.53 0.02 6.81
C VAL A 43 -16.45 -1.30 6.03
N SER A 44 -16.97 -2.38 6.61
CA SER A 44 -17.11 -3.65 5.91
C SER A 44 -18.27 -3.60 4.90
N ILE A 45 -17.93 -3.57 3.61
CA ILE A 45 -18.90 -3.63 2.52
C ILE A 45 -19.49 -5.03 2.41
N VAL A 46 -18.67 -6.07 2.50
CA VAL A 46 -19.12 -7.48 2.47
C VAL A 46 -20.08 -7.74 3.62
N GLY A 47 -19.74 -7.34 4.85
CA GLY A 47 -20.62 -7.48 6.00
C GLY A 47 -21.97 -6.78 5.84
N ASN A 48 -21.99 -5.58 5.25
CA ASN A 48 -23.25 -4.87 4.99
C ASN A 48 -24.06 -5.49 3.87
N VAL A 49 -23.45 -5.98 2.78
CA VAL A 49 -24.14 -6.69 1.70
C VAL A 49 -24.74 -8.00 2.19
N VAL A 50 -24.01 -8.78 3.00
CA VAL A 50 -24.49 -10.03 3.59
C VAL A 50 -25.67 -9.78 4.53
N ASP A 51 -25.70 -8.67 5.27
CA ASP A 51 -26.76 -8.30 6.20
C ASP A 51 -28.07 -7.88 5.49
N ILE A 52 -27.98 -7.42 4.24
CA ILE A 52 -29.18 -7.11 3.44
C ILE A 52 -30.02 -8.38 3.17
N ILE A 53 -29.43 -9.56 3.09
CA ILE A 53 -30.12 -10.82 2.79
C ILE A 53 -31.20 -11.12 3.83
N PRO A 54 -30.89 -11.23 5.16
CA PRO A 54 -31.92 -11.46 6.18
C PRO A 54 -32.93 -10.33 6.26
N LEU A 55 -32.49 -9.07 6.14
CA LEU A 55 -33.38 -7.92 6.16
C LEU A 55 -34.45 -7.98 5.04
N THR A 56 -34.05 -8.43 3.85
CA THR A 56 -34.97 -8.62 2.73
C THR A 56 -35.99 -9.71 3.01
N PHE A 57 -35.58 -10.85 3.59
CA PHE A 57 -36.50 -11.91 3.97
C PHE A 57 -37.47 -11.49 5.09
N PHE A 58 -36.98 -10.72 6.08
CA PHE A 58 -37.83 -10.16 7.13
C PHE A 58 -38.83 -9.15 6.57
N ALA A 59 -38.40 -8.23 5.70
CA ALA A 59 -39.31 -7.27 5.04
C ALA A 59 -40.42 -7.99 4.26
N LEU A 60 -40.08 -9.05 3.52
CA LEU A 60 -41.05 -9.85 2.78
C LEU A 60 -42.00 -10.58 3.72
N ASN A 61 -41.52 -11.13 4.82
CA ASN A 61 -42.35 -11.80 5.82
C ASN A 61 -43.32 -10.82 6.47
N PHE A 62 -42.87 -9.62 6.87
CA PHE A 62 -43.72 -8.59 7.45
C PHE A 62 -44.77 -8.06 6.46
N LEU A 63 -44.39 -7.90 5.18
CA LEU A 63 -45.31 -7.54 4.11
C LEU A 63 -46.41 -8.58 3.95
N LEU A 64 -46.08 -9.88 3.91
CA LEU A 64 -47.05 -10.97 3.79
C LEU A 64 -47.94 -11.15 5.03
N ALA A 65 -47.42 -10.77 6.21
CA ALA A 65 -48.15 -10.79 7.47
C ALA A 65 -48.98 -9.51 7.73
N ALA A 66 -48.92 -8.52 6.83
CA ALA A 66 -49.52 -7.18 6.98
C ALA A 66 -49.07 -6.44 8.26
N GLN A 67 -47.82 -6.68 8.69
CA GLN A 67 -47.22 -6.02 9.85
C GLN A 67 -46.43 -4.78 9.40
N TRP A 68 -47.12 -3.68 9.21
CA TRP A 68 -46.55 -2.46 8.59
C TRP A 68 -45.39 -1.86 9.36
N GLN A 69 -45.42 -1.93 10.69
CA GLN A 69 -44.34 -1.38 11.52
C GLN A 69 -43.03 -2.16 11.30
N GLY A 70 -43.06 -3.50 11.34
CA GLY A 70 -41.90 -4.34 11.07
C GLY A 70 -41.37 -4.19 9.64
N LEU A 71 -42.27 -3.96 8.65
CA LEU A 71 -41.90 -3.67 7.28
C LEU A 71 -41.12 -2.35 7.17
N ILE A 72 -41.63 -1.27 7.79
CA ILE A 72 -40.97 0.05 7.79
C ILE A 72 -39.60 -0.06 8.44
N ASP A 73 -39.50 -0.72 9.59
CA ASP A 73 -38.23 -0.90 10.28
C ASP A 73 -37.21 -1.67 9.41
N SER A 74 -37.65 -2.75 8.77
CA SER A 74 -36.78 -3.53 7.87
C SER A 74 -36.29 -2.70 6.66
N VAL A 75 -37.19 -1.90 6.07
CA VAL A 75 -36.80 -1.02 4.95
C VAL A 75 -35.82 0.06 5.40
N LEU A 76 -36.00 0.66 6.57
CA LEU A 76 -35.08 1.65 7.12
C LEU A 76 -33.68 1.07 7.34
N TRP A 77 -33.59 -0.17 7.86
CA TRP A 77 -32.32 -0.85 8.03
C TRP A 77 -31.65 -1.19 6.69
N ILE A 78 -32.43 -1.59 5.66
CA ILE A 78 -31.90 -1.79 4.31
C ILE A 78 -31.32 -0.48 3.75
N VAL A 79 -32.06 0.63 3.90
CA VAL A 79 -31.59 1.95 3.46
C VAL A 79 -30.30 2.35 4.20
N ALA A 80 -30.25 2.15 5.52
CA ALA A 80 -29.05 2.41 6.33
C ALA A 80 -27.87 1.56 5.86
N GLY A 81 -28.07 0.27 5.56
CA GLY A 81 -27.08 -0.61 5.01
C GLY A 81 -26.55 -0.13 3.65
N VAL A 82 -27.43 0.28 2.75
CA VAL A 82 -27.06 0.85 1.44
C VAL A 82 -26.26 2.14 1.60
N LEU A 83 -26.67 3.04 2.49
CA LEU A 83 -25.93 4.28 2.78
C LEU A 83 -24.52 3.96 3.33
N THR A 84 -24.42 2.96 4.21
CA THR A 84 -23.15 2.52 4.75
C THR A 84 -22.23 1.94 3.66
N VAL A 85 -22.77 1.17 2.71
CA VAL A 85 -22.04 0.69 1.53
C VAL A 85 -21.59 1.86 0.66
N MET A 86 -22.44 2.87 0.46
CA MET A 86 -22.08 4.07 -0.29
C MET A 86 -20.92 4.84 0.36
N ILE A 87 -20.93 4.98 1.68
CA ILE A 87 -19.84 5.61 2.44
C ILE A 87 -18.57 4.77 2.29
N GLY A 88 -18.66 3.46 2.52
CA GLY A 88 -17.52 2.53 2.43
C GLY A 88 -16.94 2.38 1.02
N SER A 89 -17.72 2.69 -0.03
CA SER A 89 -17.23 2.72 -1.41
C SER A 89 -16.46 4.00 -1.77
N GLY A 90 -16.26 4.92 -0.81
CA GLY A 90 -15.54 6.16 -1.05
C GLY A 90 -16.28 7.16 -1.94
N LEU A 91 -17.62 7.17 -1.92
CA LEU A 91 -18.44 8.11 -2.71
C LEU A 91 -18.08 9.58 -2.45
N TRP A 92 -17.63 9.87 -1.23
CA TRP A 92 -17.29 11.22 -0.76
C TRP A 92 -15.85 11.64 -1.10
N VAL A 93 -15.02 10.71 -1.56
CA VAL A 93 -13.63 10.99 -1.94
C VAL A 93 -13.62 11.64 -3.32
N GLN A 94 -12.98 12.80 -3.42
CA GLN A 94 -13.03 13.66 -4.62
C GLN A 94 -12.42 12.97 -5.85
N GLU A 95 -11.39 12.14 -5.66
CA GLU A 95 -10.70 11.36 -6.68
C GLU A 95 -11.56 10.26 -7.32
N ASN A 96 -12.57 9.78 -6.61
CA ASN A 96 -13.47 8.74 -7.08
C ASN A 96 -14.68 9.26 -7.88
N ARG A 97 -14.82 10.58 -8.07
CA ARG A 97 -15.99 11.19 -8.76
C ARG A 97 -16.21 10.69 -10.18
N HIS A 98 -15.13 10.29 -10.88
CA HIS A 98 -15.20 9.83 -12.27
C HIS A 98 -15.50 8.32 -12.42
N LYS A 99 -15.52 7.57 -11.31
CA LYS A 99 -15.77 6.13 -11.35
C LYS A 99 -17.26 5.82 -11.14
N THR A 100 -17.81 4.88 -11.91
CA THR A 100 -19.19 4.42 -11.76
C THR A 100 -19.37 3.73 -10.40
N PHE A 101 -20.54 3.91 -9.74
CA PHE A 101 -20.86 3.31 -8.43
C PHE A 101 -20.53 1.81 -8.35
N TRP A 102 -20.96 1.02 -9.34
CA TRP A 102 -20.69 -0.41 -9.40
C TRP A 102 -19.20 -0.75 -9.51
N ARG A 103 -18.42 0.07 -10.19
CA ARG A 103 -16.98 -0.10 -10.27
C ARG A 103 -16.31 0.14 -8.92
N ARG A 104 -16.74 1.19 -8.19
CA ARG A 104 -16.23 1.48 -6.83
C ARG A 104 -16.59 0.38 -5.83
N VAL A 105 -17.85 -0.08 -5.83
CA VAL A 105 -18.28 -1.20 -4.99
C VAL A 105 -17.50 -2.47 -5.33
N SER A 106 -17.28 -2.76 -6.61
CA SER A 106 -16.49 -3.90 -7.06
C SER A 106 -15.03 -3.78 -6.64
N GLU A 107 -14.42 -2.60 -6.75
CA GLU A 107 -13.05 -2.33 -6.31
C GLU A 107 -12.93 -2.47 -4.77
N ALA A 108 -13.85 -1.87 -4.02
CA ALA A 108 -13.89 -1.98 -2.57
C ALA A 108 -14.18 -3.42 -2.08
N LEU A 109 -15.04 -4.18 -2.76
CA LEU A 109 -15.27 -5.61 -2.50
C LEU A 109 -14.01 -6.45 -2.80
N LYS A 110 -13.27 -6.11 -3.85
CA LYS A 110 -12.01 -6.77 -4.18
C LYS A 110 -10.96 -6.52 -3.10
N LEU A 111 -10.83 -5.28 -2.64
CA LEU A 111 -9.94 -4.92 -1.53
C LEU A 111 -10.32 -5.63 -0.23
N GLU A 112 -11.61 -5.82 0.04
CA GLU A 112 -12.09 -6.48 1.26
C GLU A 112 -11.93 -8.01 1.21
N LYS A 113 -11.96 -8.62 0.02
CA LYS A 113 -11.71 -10.06 -0.17
C LYS A 113 -10.23 -10.44 -0.05
N SER A 114 -9.33 -9.47 -0.09
CA SER A 114 -7.91 -9.74 -0.18
C SER A 114 -7.25 -9.88 1.20
N GLU A 115 -7.19 -11.09 1.69
CA GLU A 115 -5.97 -11.57 2.33
C GLU A 115 -4.85 -11.66 1.27
N VAL A 116 -3.62 -11.56 1.70
CA VAL A 116 -2.41 -11.39 0.87
C VAL A 116 -2.37 -12.17 -0.47
N GLY A 117 -2.95 -13.37 -0.54
CA GLY A 117 -3.06 -14.16 -1.78
C GLY A 117 -3.99 -13.57 -2.86
N HIS A 118 -4.86 -12.64 -2.53
CA HIS A 118 -5.75 -11.98 -3.49
C HIS A 118 -5.17 -10.70 -4.09
N LEU A 119 -4.20 -10.05 -3.43
CA LEU A 119 -3.48 -8.93 -4.04
C LEU A 119 -2.82 -9.38 -5.35
N ALA A 120 -2.16 -10.54 -5.33
CA ALA A 120 -1.50 -11.10 -6.51
C ALA A 120 -2.45 -11.42 -7.68
N THR A 121 -3.70 -11.85 -7.40
CA THR A 121 -4.69 -12.14 -8.45
C THR A 121 -5.39 -10.89 -8.99
N THR A 122 -5.37 -9.80 -8.23
CA THR A 122 -6.03 -8.54 -8.61
C THR A 122 -5.09 -7.60 -9.36
N PHE A 123 -3.79 -7.76 -9.14
CA PHE A 123 -2.75 -7.04 -9.84
C PHE A 123 -2.58 -7.69 -11.24
N PHE A 124 -3.42 -7.32 -12.19
CA PHE A 124 -3.22 -7.69 -13.61
C PHE A 124 -1.79 -7.34 -13.98
N ARG A 125 -1.11 -8.20 -14.78
CA ARG A 125 0.27 -7.99 -15.21
C ARG A 125 0.49 -6.52 -15.57
N PRO A 126 1.17 -5.75 -14.70
CA PRO A 126 1.32 -4.31 -14.88
C PRO A 126 2.37 -4.03 -15.95
N SER A 127 2.35 -2.84 -16.51
CA SER A 127 3.50 -2.34 -17.26
C SER A 127 4.69 -2.25 -16.30
N GLY A 128 5.83 -2.85 -16.65
CA GLY A 128 6.98 -2.91 -15.76
C GLY A 128 6.90 -3.99 -14.67
N ALA A 129 6.12 -5.06 -14.86
CA ALA A 129 6.00 -6.18 -13.93
C ALA A 129 7.36 -6.76 -13.49
N GLU A 130 8.34 -6.81 -14.39
CA GLU A 130 9.70 -7.29 -14.09
C GLU A 130 10.41 -6.36 -13.10
N ILE A 131 10.28 -5.04 -13.27
CA ILE A 131 10.87 -4.06 -12.36
C ILE A 131 10.18 -4.12 -10.99
N ILE A 132 8.85 -4.31 -10.96
CA ILE A 132 8.11 -4.48 -9.71
C ILE A 132 8.59 -5.72 -8.95
N LEU A 133 8.75 -6.87 -9.63
CA LEU A 133 9.29 -8.07 -9.00
C LEU A 133 10.72 -7.86 -8.48
N GLU A 134 11.54 -7.11 -9.23
CA GLU A 134 12.87 -6.75 -8.77
C GLU A 134 12.83 -5.86 -7.52
N ILE A 135 11.92 -4.88 -7.47
CA ILE A 135 11.70 -4.05 -6.26
C ILE A 135 11.31 -4.94 -5.07
N LEU A 136 10.33 -5.84 -5.25
CA LEU A 136 9.87 -6.72 -4.18
C LEU A 136 10.98 -7.66 -3.69
N ALA A 137 11.73 -8.27 -4.62
CA ALA A 137 12.83 -9.16 -4.28
C ALA A 137 13.96 -8.42 -3.55
N ARG A 138 14.33 -7.22 -4.00
CA ARG A 138 15.34 -6.38 -3.32
C ARG A 138 14.88 -5.97 -1.93
N PHE A 139 13.59 -5.68 -1.79
CA PHE A 139 13.00 -5.30 -0.52
C PHE A 139 13.05 -6.46 0.48
N ALA A 140 12.67 -7.68 0.06
CA ALA A 140 12.71 -8.88 0.88
C ALA A 140 14.12 -9.33 1.28
N TYR A 141 15.15 -8.89 0.57
CA TYR A 141 16.55 -9.20 0.89
C TYR A 141 17.27 -8.06 1.62
N ILE A 142 16.58 -7.02 2.05
CA ILE A 142 17.23 -5.83 2.59
C ILE A 142 17.95 -6.11 3.92
N ASP A 143 17.41 -7.00 4.73
CA ASP A 143 17.98 -7.46 5.98
C ASP A 143 18.84 -8.73 5.83
N LYS A 144 19.06 -9.21 4.58
CA LYS A 144 19.81 -10.41 4.19
C LYS A 144 19.14 -11.74 4.56
N GLU A 145 17.95 -11.71 5.11
CA GLU A 145 17.18 -12.90 5.49
C GLU A 145 15.87 -12.94 4.69
N LEU A 146 15.80 -13.81 3.66
CA LEU A 146 14.56 -14.04 2.94
C LEU A 146 13.71 -15.06 3.69
N VAL A 147 12.61 -14.61 4.26
CA VAL A 147 11.66 -15.49 4.94
C VAL A 147 10.76 -16.21 3.93
N GLU A 148 10.33 -17.43 4.23
CA GLU A 148 9.54 -18.24 3.29
C GLU A 148 8.20 -17.58 2.94
N GLN A 149 7.58 -16.85 3.87
CA GLN A 149 6.34 -16.11 3.65
C GLN A 149 6.48 -14.99 2.62
N GLU A 150 7.58 -14.25 2.66
CA GLU A 150 7.91 -13.20 1.68
C GLU A 150 8.17 -13.80 0.31
N LYS A 151 8.95 -14.89 0.27
CA LYS A 151 9.24 -15.62 -0.95
C LYS A 151 7.98 -16.17 -1.61
N GLU A 152 7.07 -16.79 -0.83
CA GLU A 152 5.78 -17.26 -1.33
C GLU A 152 4.93 -16.12 -1.91
N LEU A 153 4.92 -14.96 -1.23
CA LEU A 153 4.20 -13.78 -1.72
C LEU A 153 4.74 -13.33 -3.07
N ILE A 154 6.05 -13.13 -3.18
CA ILE A 154 6.71 -12.67 -4.41
C ILE A 154 6.55 -13.72 -5.52
N GLN A 155 6.73 -15.02 -5.20
CA GLN A 155 6.54 -16.11 -6.15
C GLN A 155 5.12 -16.16 -6.70
N THR A 156 4.11 -15.87 -5.85
CA THR A 156 2.71 -15.82 -6.29
C THR A 156 2.49 -14.72 -7.36
N PHE A 157 3.13 -13.55 -7.21
CA PHE A 157 3.10 -12.52 -8.25
C PHE A 157 3.80 -12.97 -9.53
N ALA A 158 4.99 -13.55 -9.40
CA ALA A 158 5.77 -14.03 -10.54
C ALA A 158 5.01 -15.07 -11.37
N ASP A 159 4.39 -16.04 -10.70
CA ASP A 159 3.60 -17.09 -11.35
C ASP A 159 2.37 -16.51 -12.07
N ASN A 160 1.65 -15.57 -11.44
CA ASN A 160 0.49 -14.91 -12.04
C ASN A 160 0.88 -14.07 -13.27
N TRP A 161 2.06 -13.45 -13.26
CA TRP A 161 2.54 -12.64 -14.37
C TRP A 161 3.34 -13.45 -15.38
N ARG A 162 3.59 -14.75 -15.12
CA ARG A 162 4.40 -15.66 -15.95
C ARG A 162 5.82 -15.14 -16.15
N ILE A 163 6.43 -14.67 -15.07
CA ILE A 163 7.81 -14.20 -15.01
C ILE A 163 8.58 -15.19 -14.14
N GLN A 164 9.78 -15.56 -14.56
CA GLN A 164 10.68 -16.38 -13.77
C GLN A 164 11.56 -15.48 -12.91
N ILE A 165 11.66 -15.77 -11.62
CA ILE A 165 12.56 -15.08 -10.69
C ILE A 165 13.82 -15.93 -10.53
N ASP A 166 14.96 -15.30 -10.70
CA ASP A 166 16.25 -15.89 -10.38
C ASP A 166 16.64 -15.57 -8.92
N TRP A 167 16.20 -16.43 -8.01
CA TRP A 167 16.49 -16.27 -6.59
C TRP A 167 17.98 -16.32 -6.25
N GLU A 168 18.80 -17.08 -7.02
CA GLU A 168 20.23 -17.14 -6.80
C GLU A 168 20.91 -15.80 -7.11
N ALA A 169 20.49 -15.15 -8.20
CA ALA A 169 20.97 -13.82 -8.53
C ALA A 169 20.59 -12.78 -7.46
N HIS A 170 19.38 -12.85 -6.92
CA HIS A 170 18.95 -11.96 -5.83
C HIS A 170 19.69 -12.23 -4.53
N GLN A 171 19.97 -13.48 -4.20
CA GLN A 171 20.77 -13.84 -3.02
C GLN A 171 22.22 -13.32 -3.12
N GLU A 172 22.82 -13.29 -4.30
CA GLU A 172 24.13 -12.66 -4.50
C GLU A 172 24.09 -11.15 -4.25
N LEU A 173 22.97 -10.50 -4.59
CA LEU A 173 22.79 -9.07 -4.31
C LEU A 173 22.69 -8.78 -2.81
N ALA A 174 22.13 -9.70 -2.01
CA ALA A 174 22.04 -9.58 -0.55
C ALA A 174 23.41 -9.61 0.16
N LYS A 175 24.45 -10.09 -0.51
CA LYS A 175 25.83 -10.05 0.02
C LYS A 175 26.48 -8.67 -0.08
N LEU A 176 25.83 -7.72 -0.75
CA LEU A 176 26.31 -6.34 -0.83
C LEU A 176 26.22 -5.65 0.53
N ASP A 177 26.99 -4.59 0.68
CA ASP A 177 26.89 -3.70 1.84
C ASP A 177 25.46 -3.16 1.99
N ASP A 178 24.95 -3.04 3.21
CA ASP A 178 23.57 -2.67 3.52
C ASP A 178 23.19 -1.31 2.89
N THR A 179 24.08 -0.33 2.98
CA THR A 179 23.86 0.99 2.40
C THR A 179 23.78 0.97 0.88
N VAL A 180 24.56 0.10 0.23
CA VAL A 180 24.51 -0.12 -1.23
C VAL A 180 23.20 -0.80 -1.62
N GLY A 181 22.73 -1.74 -0.81
CA GLY A 181 21.44 -2.41 -0.99
C GLY A 181 20.28 -1.41 -0.93
N LEU A 182 20.24 -0.57 0.09
CA LEU A 182 19.25 0.49 0.29
C LEU A 182 19.21 1.48 -0.90
N ALA A 183 20.38 2.00 -1.29
CA ALA A 183 20.47 2.94 -2.41
C ALA A 183 19.99 2.31 -3.73
N ARG A 184 20.39 1.07 -4.03
CA ARG A 184 19.96 0.36 -5.24
C ARG A 184 18.47 0.06 -5.27
N THR A 185 17.87 -0.26 -4.11
CA THR A 185 16.41 -0.47 -4.02
C THR A 185 15.67 0.81 -4.37
N ARG A 186 16.11 1.95 -3.82
CA ARG A 186 15.55 3.27 -4.15
C ARG A 186 15.73 3.60 -5.64
N ASP A 187 16.91 3.37 -6.21
CA ASP A 187 17.19 3.62 -7.63
C ASP A 187 16.28 2.78 -8.54
N THR A 188 16.00 1.53 -8.17
CA THR A 188 15.07 0.66 -8.91
C THR A 188 13.66 1.22 -8.88
N VAL A 189 13.21 1.75 -7.74
CA VAL A 189 11.91 2.44 -7.62
C VAL A 189 11.88 3.71 -8.48
N GLU A 190 12.95 4.51 -8.47
CA GLU A 190 13.05 5.69 -9.32
C GLU A 190 12.98 5.34 -10.81
N GLN A 191 13.68 4.27 -11.24
CA GLN A 191 13.59 3.76 -12.61
C GLN A 191 12.17 3.33 -12.96
N TYR A 192 11.47 2.67 -12.05
CA TYR A 192 10.08 2.30 -12.24
C TYR A 192 9.19 3.53 -12.45
N LEU A 193 9.29 4.56 -11.60
CA LEU A 193 8.51 5.78 -11.71
C LEU A 193 8.82 6.58 -12.99
N LYS A 194 10.07 6.54 -13.49
CA LYS A 194 10.45 7.13 -14.80
C LYS A 194 9.71 6.50 -15.99
N THR A 195 9.16 5.29 -15.84
CA THR A 195 8.29 4.69 -16.87
C THR A 195 6.88 5.27 -16.90
N SER A 196 6.58 6.23 -16.03
CA SER A 196 5.28 6.89 -15.87
C SER A 196 4.13 5.86 -15.67
N PRO A 197 4.21 5.00 -14.65
CA PRO A 197 3.18 4.01 -14.39
C PRO A 197 1.84 4.67 -13.99
N PRO A 198 0.69 4.01 -14.23
CA PRO A 198 -0.60 4.49 -13.73
C PRO A 198 -0.58 4.69 -12.20
N VAL A 199 -1.19 5.78 -11.72
CA VAL A 199 -1.25 6.14 -10.30
C VAL A 199 -1.84 5.00 -9.44
N GLU A 200 -2.89 4.35 -9.95
CA GLU A 200 -3.51 3.21 -9.27
C GLU A 200 -2.56 2.01 -9.13
N GLN A 201 -1.66 1.83 -10.10
CA GLN A 201 -0.65 0.78 -10.06
C GLN A 201 0.40 1.08 -8.99
N VAL A 202 0.82 2.33 -8.86
CA VAL A 202 1.77 2.77 -7.82
C VAL A 202 1.14 2.64 -6.43
N ALA A 203 -0.13 3.04 -6.26
CA ALA A 203 -0.84 2.87 -5.00
C ALA A 203 -0.93 1.38 -4.60
N GLN A 204 -1.17 0.48 -5.56
CA GLN A 204 -1.17 -0.96 -5.30
C GLN A 204 0.22 -1.49 -4.92
N LEU A 205 1.29 -0.96 -5.51
CA LEU A 205 2.65 -1.33 -5.13
C LEU A 205 2.95 -0.95 -3.67
N ILE A 206 2.50 0.21 -3.20
CA ILE A 206 2.62 0.59 -1.78
C ILE A 206 1.94 -0.43 -0.88
N ASP A 207 0.71 -0.86 -1.23
CA ASP A 207 -0.02 -1.86 -0.45
C ASP A 207 0.71 -3.22 -0.41
N VAL A 208 1.31 -3.62 -1.53
CA VAL A 208 2.09 -4.87 -1.62
C VAL A 208 3.37 -4.78 -0.78
N LEU A 209 4.12 -3.68 -0.86
CA LEU A 209 5.31 -3.46 -0.03
C LEU A 209 4.95 -3.46 1.46
N GLN A 210 3.84 -2.84 1.84
CA GLN A 210 3.37 -2.87 3.22
C GLN A 210 2.96 -4.28 3.68
N ALA A 211 2.42 -5.09 2.78
CA ALA A 211 2.09 -6.48 3.07
C ALA A 211 3.36 -7.33 3.21
N LEU A 212 4.39 -7.07 2.40
CA LEU A 212 5.67 -7.75 2.43
C LEU A 212 6.37 -7.53 3.78
N VAL A 213 6.52 -6.26 4.22
CA VAL A 213 7.11 -5.90 5.52
C VAL A 213 6.39 -6.53 6.72
N LYS A 214 5.13 -6.92 6.55
CA LYS A 214 4.32 -7.54 7.63
C LYS A 214 4.17 -9.05 7.48
N ALA A 215 4.85 -9.65 6.52
CA ALA A 215 4.63 -11.05 6.18
C ALA A 215 5.05 -12.02 7.30
N ASP A 216 6.07 -11.67 8.07
CA ASP A 216 6.68 -12.52 9.10
C ASP A 216 6.49 -12.06 10.55
N ASP A 217 5.63 -11.03 10.78
CA ASP A 217 5.40 -10.41 12.10
C ASP A 217 6.67 -9.75 12.73
N HIS A 218 7.79 -9.69 12.01
CA HIS A 218 9.02 -9.03 12.44
C HIS A 218 9.44 -7.99 11.41
N VAL A 219 9.66 -6.76 11.84
CA VAL A 219 10.13 -5.67 10.98
C VAL A 219 11.52 -5.28 11.41
N SER A 220 12.51 -5.48 10.53
CA SER A 220 13.88 -5.05 10.78
C SER A 220 14.00 -3.51 10.70
N SER A 221 15.07 -2.95 11.28
CA SER A 221 15.35 -1.51 11.18
C SER A 221 15.65 -1.07 9.73
N GLU A 222 16.23 -1.95 8.96
CA GLU A 222 16.57 -1.76 7.56
C GLU A 222 15.32 -1.73 6.68
N GLU A 223 14.37 -2.64 6.93
CA GLU A 223 13.06 -2.64 6.24
C GLU A 223 12.23 -1.40 6.58
N GLU A 224 12.18 -1.01 7.86
CA GLU A 224 11.49 0.21 8.26
C GLU A 224 12.09 1.44 7.57
N LEU A 225 13.42 1.53 7.55
CA LEU A 225 14.14 2.63 6.93
C LEU A 225 13.87 2.76 5.44
N ILE A 226 13.96 1.65 4.69
CA ILE A 226 13.73 1.66 3.24
C ILE A 226 12.24 1.86 2.92
N PHE A 227 11.34 1.30 3.73
CA PHE A 227 9.90 1.46 3.54
C PHE A 227 9.47 2.91 3.76
N ASP A 228 10.05 3.61 4.75
CA ASP A 228 9.81 5.04 4.97
C ASP A 228 10.22 5.88 3.77
N GLU A 229 11.39 5.62 3.19
CA GLU A 229 11.88 6.33 2.01
C GLU A 229 11.05 5.99 0.77
N VAL A 230 10.99 4.72 0.41
CA VAL A 230 10.32 4.25 -0.81
C VAL A 230 8.81 4.51 -0.74
N GLY A 231 8.19 4.25 0.42
CA GLY A 231 6.77 4.50 0.62
C GLY A 231 6.42 5.98 0.51
N SER A 232 7.28 6.88 1.01
CA SER A 232 7.09 8.33 0.88
C SER A 232 7.32 8.80 -0.56
N PHE A 233 8.31 8.24 -1.24
CA PHE A 233 8.57 8.52 -2.66
C PHE A 233 7.40 8.09 -3.56
N LEU A 234 6.88 6.87 -3.36
CA LEU A 234 5.73 6.38 -4.11
C LEU A 234 4.46 7.19 -3.80
N ARG A 235 4.25 7.59 -2.54
CA ARG A 235 3.13 8.47 -2.14
C ARG A 235 3.21 9.83 -2.80
N SER A 236 4.38 10.45 -2.87
CA SER A 236 4.55 11.74 -3.56
C SER A 236 4.16 11.67 -5.04
N TYR A 237 4.43 10.54 -5.70
CA TYR A 237 4.00 10.29 -7.07
C TYR A 237 2.47 10.12 -7.19
N VAL A 238 1.86 9.41 -6.22
CA VAL A 238 0.40 9.18 -6.20
C VAL A 238 -0.37 10.47 -5.94
N ASP A 239 0.13 11.30 -5.02
CA ASP A 239 -0.55 12.51 -4.57
C ASP A 239 -0.28 13.71 -5.50
N ASP A 240 0.60 13.57 -6.50
CA ASP A 240 1.05 14.64 -7.41
C ASP A 240 1.46 15.90 -6.63
N THR A 241 2.11 15.70 -5.49
CA THR A 241 2.56 16.77 -4.61
C THR A 241 3.99 17.18 -4.97
N GLU A 242 4.13 18.27 -5.71
CA GLU A 242 5.44 18.93 -5.93
C GLU A 242 6.10 19.37 -4.62
N ASP A 243 5.30 19.54 -3.55
CA ASP A 243 5.73 19.99 -2.22
C ASP A 243 5.98 18.84 -1.22
N ALA A 244 6.22 17.61 -1.68
CA ALA A 244 6.59 16.55 -0.77
C ALA A 244 7.91 16.92 -0.07
N ALA A 245 7.89 16.97 1.26
CA ALA A 245 9.08 17.30 2.06
C ALA A 245 10.24 16.42 1.61
N SER A 246 11.32 17.04 1.15
CA SER A 246 12.52 16.32 0.74
C SER A 246 13.73 16.80 1.53
N TYR A 247 14.63 15.89 1.80
CA TYR A 247 15.88 16.12 2.51
C TYR A 247 17.03 16.02 1.52
N LYS A 248 17.64 17.15 1.20
CA LYS A 248 18.77 17.19 0.27
C LYS A 248 20.06 16.88 1.00
N VAL A 249 20.77 15.83 0.55
CA VAL A 249 22.10 15.53 1.07
C VAL A 249 23.16 16.21 0.22
N ILE A 250 24.06 16.91 0.90
CA ILE A 250 25.12 17.69 0.29
C ILE A 250 26.45 17.33 0.90
N ILE A 251 27.45 17.11 0.05
CA ILE A 251 28.84 17.01 0.46
C ILE A 251 29.49 18.40 0.33
N ALA A 252 30.12 18.86 1.40
CA ALA A 252 30.87 20.14 1.44
C ALA A 252 32.37 19.85 1.55
N PRO A 253 33.13 19.83 0.44
CA PRO A 253 34.56 19.59 0.48
C PRO A 253 35.26 20.64 1.32
N GLN A 254 36.18 20.22 2.19
CA GLN A 254 36.92 21.10 3.11
C GLN A 254 38.28 21.53 2.53
N ASN A 255 38.72 20.89 1.46
CA ASN A 255 39.99 21.18 0.78
C ASN A 255 39.93 20.74 -0.70
N ARG A 256 40.97 21.12 -1.48
CA ARG A 256 41.07 20.81 -2.90
C ARG A 256 41.15 19.31 -3.23
N GLU A 257 41.74 18.52 -2.36
CA GLU A 257 41.83 17.07 -2.54
C GLU A 257 40.43 16.43 -2.44
N GLN A 258 39.66 16.84 -1.43
CA GLN A 258 38.28 16.39 -1.30
C GLN A 258 37.41 16.88 -2.46
N ASP A 259 37.57 18.13 -2.95
CA ASP A 259 36.83 18.63 -4.11
C ASP A 259 37.07 17.77 -5.36
N THR A 260 38.34 17.38 -5.59
CA THR A 260 38.72 16.48 -6.69
C THR A 260 38.15 15.06 -6.48
N ALA A 261 38.21 14.54 -5.26
CA ALA A 261 37.69 13.23 -4.92
C ALA A 261 36.18 13.14 -5.12
N VAL A 262 35.42 14.15 -4.65
CA VAL A 262 33.96 14.22 -4.86
C VAL A 262 33.62 14.33 -6.34
N ALA A 263 34.33 15.18 -7.11
CA ALA A 263 34.08 15.30 -8.55
C ALA A 263 34.39 14.00 -9.32
N THR A 264 35.27 13.15 -8.80
CA THR A 264 35.58 11.83 -9.38
C THR A 264 34.54 10.78 -8.95
N LEU A 265 34.10 10.82 -7.69
CA LEU A 265 33.15 9.88 -7.13
C LEU A 265 31.71 10.12 -7.64
N LEU A 266 31.36 11.38 -7.82
CA LEU A 266 30.04 11.85 -8.24
C LEU A 266 30.17 12.80 -9.45
N PRO A 267 30.49 12.31 -10.65
CA PRO A 267 30.76 13.16 -11.82
C PRO A 267 29.54 13.99 -12.26
N ASP A 268 28.35 13.48 -12.02
CA ASP A 268 27.08 14.10 -12.39
C ASP A 268 26.47 14.96 -11.26
N ALA A 269 27.13 15.07 -10.10
CA ALA A 269 26.60 15.80 -8.97
C ALA A 269 26.52 17.31 -9.25
N GLN A 270 25.36 17.88 -9.00
CA GLN A 270 25.13 19.30 -9.16
C GLN A 270 25.90 20.10 -8.12
N LYS A 271 26.73 21.05 -8.58
CA LYS A 271 27.38 22.01 -7.68
C LYS A 271 26.40 23.08 -7.22
N ILE A 272 26.37 23.31 -5.93
CA ILE A 272 25.54 24.33 -5.30
C ILE A 272 26.41 25.28 -4.45
N SER A 273 25.98 26.52 -4.32
CA SER A 273 26.60 27.47 -3.41
C SER A 273 25.96 27.36 -2.04
N ILE A 274 26.76 27.08 -1.02
CA ILE A 274 26.32 27.01 0.38
C ILE A 274 27.03 28.10 1.19
N ALA A 275 26.50 28.41 2.38
CA ALA A 275 27.13 29.38 3.26
C ALA A 275 28.54 28.91 3.64
N GLY A 276 29.56 29.56 3.04
CA GLY A 276 30.97 29.23 3.29
C GLY A 276 31.71 28.54 2.16
N GLY A 277 31.07 28.17 1.02
CA GLY A 277 31.77 27.55 -0.09
C GLY A 277 30.87 26.90 -1.13
N THR A 278 31.41 25.88 -1.77
CA THR A 278 30.72 25.07 -2.78
C THR A 278 30.43 23.70 -2.21
N GLY A 279 29.20 23.23 -2.41
CA GLY A 279 28.79 21.86 -2.10
C GLY A 279 28.40 21.06 -3.35
N TYR A 280 28.31 19.77 -3.21
CA TYR A 280 27.84 18.83 -4.23
C TYR A 280 26.57 18.14 -3.73
N THR A 281 25.52 18.22 -4.50
CA THR A 281 24.26 17.49 -4.18
C THR A 281 24.46 16.02 -4.47
N VAL A 282 24.29 15.17 -3.46
CA VAL A 282 24.27 13.72 -3.59
C VAL A 282 22.91 13.24 -4.10
N GLY A 283 21.83 13.78 -3.51
CA GLY A 283 20.47 13.46 -3.88
C GLY A 283 19.46 14.15 -2.95
N SER A 284 18.19 14.04 -3.31
CA SER A 284 17.07 14.46 -2.47
C SER A 284 16.29 13.20 -2.05
N TYR A 285 15.94 13.11 -0.77
CA TYR A 285 15.33 11.93 -0.14
C TYR A 285 14.03 12.35 0.57
N TYR A 286 13.09 11.43 0.67
CA TYR A 286 11.77 11.68 1.28
C TYR A 286 11.75 11.36 2.77
N SER A 287 12.65 10.48 3.24
CA SER A 287 12.82 10.15 4.65
C SER A 287 14.09 10.84 5.21
N ARG A 288 13.92 11.55 6.33
CA ARG A 288 15.05 12.18 7.03
C ARG A 288 16.04 11.14 7.55
N ASN A 289 15.53 10.02 8.08
CA ASN A 289 16.37 8.95 8.60
C ASN A 289 17.22 8.35 7.48
N PHE A 290 16.62 8.15 6.30
CA PHE A 290 17.34 7.67 5.14
C PHE A 290 18.41 8.67 4.67
N ALA A 291 18.08 9.96 4.59
CA ALA A 291 19.05 11.02 4.27
C ALA A 291 20.23 11.04 5.25
N GLN A 292 19.97 10.81 6.55
CA GLN A 292 21.02 10.72 7.57
C GLN A 292 21.96 9.52 7.33
N VAL A 293 21.42 8.34 7.01
CA VAL A 293 22.22 7.16 6.69
C VAL A 293 23.14 7.44 5.49
N ILE A 294 22.63 8.10 4.45
CA ILE A 294 23.45 8.51 3.30
C ILE A 294 24.51 9.54 3.73
N CYS A 295 24.18 10.51 4.58
CA CYS A 295 25.15 11.43 5.15
C CYS A 295 26.28 10.70 5.89
N ASP A 296 25.94 9.72 6.72
CA ASP A 296 26.90 8.98 7.54
C ASP A 296 27.82 8.12 6.66
N GLN A 297 27.30 7.52 5.58
CA GLN A 297 28.10 6.80 4.60
C GLN A 297 29.22 7.68 4.01
N TYR A 298 28.91 8.92 3.63
CA TYR A 298 29.93 9.83 3.10
C TYR A 298 30.84 10.39 4.20
N ARG A 299 30.38 10.47 5.45
CA ARG A 299 31.22 10.83 6.60
C ARG A 299 32.27 9.75 6.90
N GLU A 300 31.92 8.48 6.77
CA GLU A 300 32.86 7.36 6.89
C GLU A 300 33.97 7.42 5.84
N LEU A 301 33.68 7.95 4.66
CA LEU A 301 34.65 8.22 3.62
C LEU A 301 35.50 9.50 3.90
N GLY A 302 35.24 10.19 5.03
CA GLY A 302 35.99 11.39 5.45
C GLY A 302 35.47 12.70 4.88
N PHE A 303 34.28 12.72 4.29
CA PHE A 303 33.65 13.95 3.80
C PHE A 303 32.78 14.64 4.86
N PHE A 304 32.67 15.95 4.76
CA PHE A 304 31.69 16.70 5.53
C PHE A 304 30.36 16.73 4.78
N THR A 305 29.29 16.31 5.43
CA THR A 305 27.94 16.19 4.84
C THR A 305 26.90 16.98 5.63
N ILE A 306 25.89 17.46 4.93
CA ILE A 306 24.76 18.22 5.50
C ILE A 306 23.48 17.66 4.89
N ASP A 307 22.44 17.47 5.71
CA ASP A 307 21.07 17.29 5.27
C ASP A 307 20.33 18.64 5.35
N LEU A 308 19.79 19.09 4.24
CA LEU A 308 18.96 20.29 4.17
C LEU A 308 17.50 19.89 3.98
N ASP A 309 16.61 20.42 4.83
CA ASP A 309 15.17 20.35 4.65
C ASP A 309 14.76 21.34 3.53
N GLU A 310 14.17 20.86 2.46
CA GLU A 310 13.72 21.65 1.29
C GLU A 310 12.26 22.14 1.45
N ARG A 311 11.80 22.44 2.65
CA ARG A 311 10.47 23.01 2.88
C ARG A 311 10.35 24.44 2.40
#